data_faa1e5246460ce685b26a7b0a3384052
#
_entry.id   faa1e5246460ce685b26a7b0a3384052
#
_cell.length_a   1.000
_cell.length_b   1.000
_cell.length_c   1.000
_cell.angle_alpha   90.00
_cell.angle_beta   90.00
_cell.angle_gamma   90.00
#
_symmetry.space_group_name_H-M   'P 1'
#
loop_
_entity.id
_entity.type
_entity.pdbx_description
1 polymer ?
#
loop_
_entity_poly.entity_id
_entity_poly.type
_entity_poly.pdbx_seq_one_letter_code
_entity_poly.pdbx_strand_id
1 'polypeptide(L)'
;MTDEATARLLDRFLGGLGALDPVAVWAHGSLAGGDYREGRSDLDLIAVLEENAFRLSTARALVGLHRRLRAEEPLARKLHCSYLTPATAAGAGRSHLTWAHDGPMRRPVTPVTRCELHTFGRVLHGRPPEGLLPPVPGSELRAFVVRDQKEFWRPAVDKARLWRQDVWIDLGTITHARATATLREGRLITKREALDLLPGLGAPQDVVDDITRRRYEEPAPAAPAWTDRRAERTRSYLGPAIDSLVAAYGTATRA
;
A
#
# COMPACT_ATOMS: atom_id res chain seq x y z
N MET A 1 -2.85 15.33 -13.54
CA MET A 1 -3.84 14.74 -14.46
C MET A 1 -3.68 13.23 -14.38
N THR A 2 -4.76 12.46 -14.30
CA THR A 2 -4.72 11.00 -14.37
C THR A 2 -4.54 10.61 -15.84
N ASP A 3 -3.65 9.66 -16.13
CA ASP A 3 -3.41 9.19 -17.49
C ASP A 3 -4.70 8.57 -18.07
N GLU A 4 -4.86 8.65 -19.38
CA GLU A 4 -6.10 8.26 -20.06
C GLU A 4 -6.50 6.79 -19.85
N ALA A 5 -5.52 5.88 -19.88
CA ALA A 5 -5.79 4.46 -19.65
C ALA A 5 -6.22 4.18 -18.20
N THR A 6 -5.63 4.89 -17.25
CA THR A 6 -6.03 4.82 -15.83
C THR A 6 -7.45 5.35 -15.63
N ALA A 7 -7.78 6.50 -16.24
CA ALA A 7 -9.13 7.07 -16.16
C ALA A 7 -10.18 6.11 -16.75
N ARG A 8 -9.92 5.58 -17.93
CA ARG A 8 -10.80 4.60 -18.60
C ARG A 8 -11.01 3.35 -17.73
N LEU A 9 -9.94 2.80 -17.13
CA LEU A 9 -10.06 1.64 -16.24
C LEU A 9 -10.92 1.95 -15.01
N LEU A 10 -10.72 3.11 -14.38
CA LEU A 10 -11.51 3.53 -13.22
C LEU A 10 -13.00 3.70 -13.59
N ASP A 11 -13.30 4.32 -14.72
CA ASP A 11 -14.69 4.48 -15.22
C ASP A 11 -15.36 3.13 -15.46
N ARG A 12 -14.66 2.19 -16.09
CA ARG A 12 -15.16 0.82 -16.30
C ARG A 12 -15.34 0.06 -14.99
N PHE A 13 -14.43 0.22 -14.04
CA PHE A 13 -14.55 -0.37 -12.71
C PHE A 13 -15.79 0.18 -11.99
N LEU A 14 -15.96 1.50 -11.94
CA LEU A 14 -17.10 2.15 -11.31
C LEU A 14 -18.40 1.76 -11.97
N GLY A 15 -18.47 1.75 -13.31
CA GLY A 15 -19.64 1.29 -14.06
C GLY A 15 -20.01 -0.17 -13.76
N GLY A 16 -19.01 -1.05 -13.70
CA GLY A 16 -19.22 -2.46 -13.35
C GLY A 16 -19.62 -2.69 -11.89
N LEU A 17 -19.17 -1.80 -10.99
CA LEU A 17 -19.54 -1.84 -9.58
C LEU A 17 -20.94 -1.25 -9.32
N GLY A 18 -21.43 -0.38 -10.20
CA GLY A 18 -22.72 0.31 -10.06
C GLY A 18 -23.91 -0.61 -9.83
N ALA A 19 -23.88 -1.84 -10.38
CA ALA A 19 -24.91 -2.84 -10.14
C ALA A 19 -25.02 -3.33 -8.67
N LEU A 20 -24.02 -3.00 -7.83
CA LEU A 20 -23.98 -3.32 -6.40
C LEU A 20 -24.29 -2.10 -5.53
N ASP A 21 -24.62 -0.96 -6.13
CA ASP A 21 -24.98 0.30 -5.49
C ASP A 21 -24.00 0.68 -4.36
N PRO A 22 -22.72 1.00 -4.69
CA PRO A 22 -21.72 1.28 -3.66
C PRO A 22 -22.03 2.61 -2.95
N VAL A 23 -21.94 2.60 -1.62
CA VAL A 23 -22.08 3.81 -0.77
C VAL A 23 -20.96 4.80 -1.05
N ALA A 24 -19.76 4.26 -1.31
CA ALA A 24 -18.58 5.07 -1.62
C ALA A 24 -17.52 4.23 -2.33
N VAL A 25 -16.67 4.89 -3.13
CA VAL A 25 -15.42 4.35 -3.67
C VAL A 25 -14.34 5.41 -3.53
N TRP A 26 -13.21 5.03 -2.93
CA TRP A 26 -12.08 5.92 -2.70
C TRP A 26 -10.79 5.34 -3.27
N ALA A 27 -9.93 6.20 -3.80
CA ALA A 27 -8.54 5.86 -4.07
C ALA A 27 -7.65 6.34 -2.92
N HIS A 28 -6.61 5.55 -2.63
CA HIS A 28 -5.55 5.90 -1.68
C HIS A 28 -4.17 5.55 -2.26
N GLY A 29 -3.13 5.50 -1.43
CA GLY A 29 -1.80 5.17 -1.89
C GLY A 29 -1.25 6.16 -2.91
N SER A 30 -0.53 5.67 -3.94
CA SER A 30 0.19 6.53 -4.88
C SER A 30 -0.71 7.38 -5.78
N LEU A 31 -1.90 6.87 -6.15
CA LEU A 31 -2.84 7.61 -7.00
C LEU A 31 -3.37 8.87 -6.30
N ALA A 32 -3.73 8.74 -5.04
CA ALA A 32 -4.24 9.86 -4.24
C ALA A 32 -3.11 10.75 -3.73
N GLY A 33 -1.96 10.17 -3.37
CA GLY A 33 -0.78 10.87 -2.85
C GLY A 33 0.09 11.56 -3.90
N GLY A 34 -0.27 11.53 -5.19
CA GLY A 34 0.43 12.27 -6.24
C GLY A 34 1.73 11.63 -6.76
N ASP A 35 2.02 10.38 -6.40
CA ASP A 35 3.21 9.64 -6.84
C ASP A 35 2.86 8.41 -7.70
N TYR A 36 1.73 8.48 -8.38
CA TYR A 36 1.27 7.41 -9.27
C TYR A 36 2.04 7.39 -10.59
N ARG A 37 2.39 6.18 -11.04
CA ARG A 37 3.01 5.91 -12.34
C ARG A 37 2.22 4.83 -13.05
N GLU A 38 1.57 5.19 -14.17
CA GLU A 38 0.77 4.26 -14.97
C GLU A 38 1.59 3.03 -15.36
N GLY A 39 0.98 1.86 -15.23
CA GLY A 39 1.61 0.56 -15.52
C GLY A 39 2.62 0.07 -14.49
N ARG A 40 3.12 0.93 -13.59
CA ARG A 40 4.10 0.57 -12.54
C ARG A 40 3.48 0.56 -11.14
N SER A 41 2.75 1.61 -10.80
CA SER A 41 2.05 1.71 -9.52
C SER A 41 0.78 0.88 -9.51
N ASP A 42 0.45 0.32 -8.35
CA ASP A 42 -0.86 -0.26 -8.14
C ASP A 42 -1.92 0.84 -8.00
N LEU A 43 -3.15 0.52 -8.38
CA LEU A 43 -4.34 1.35 -8.20
C LEU A 43 -5.04 0.83 -6.95
N ASP A 44 -4.78 1.47 -5.81
CA ASP A 44 -5.28 1.04 -4.51
C ASP A 44 -6.62 1.72 -4.21
N LEU A 45 -7.70 0.92 -4.17
CA LEU A 45 -9.06 1.37 -3.97
C LEU A 45 -9.69 0.73 -2.72
N ILE A 46 -10.65 1.46 -2.16
CA ILE A 46 -11.62 0.93 -1.19
C ILE A 46 -13.02 1.21 -1.73
N ALA A 47 -13.87 0.17 -1.74
CA ALA A 47 -15.28 0.29 -2.04
C ALA A 47 -16.09 -0.06 -0.80
N VAL A 48 -16.99 0.82 -0.38
CA VAL A 48 -17.95 0.60 0.70
C VAL A 48 -19.28 0.25 0.08
N LEU A 49 -19.78 -0.94 0.40
CA LEU A 49 -21.08 -1.46 -0.07
C LEU A 49 -22.10 -1.32 1.06
N GLU A 50 -23.40 -1.39 0.72
CA GLU A 50 -24.48 -1.41 1.70
C GLU A 50 -24.30 -2.54 2.73
N GLU A 51 -24.83 -2.35 3.95
CA GLU A 51 -24.63 -3.25 5.09
C GLU A 51 -25.04 -4.70 4.80
N ASN A 52 -26.12 -4.88 4.05
CA ASN A 52 -26.65 -6.20 3.70
C ASN A 52 -26.09 -6.76 2.38
N ALA A 53 -25.11 -6.09 1.78
CA ALA A 53 -24.59 -6.46 0.45
C ALA A 53 -23.68 -7.70 0.47
N PHE A 54 -23.02 -8.00 1.60
CA PHE A 54 -22.04 -9.10 1.65
C PHE A 54 -22.67 -10.49 1.71
N ARG A 55 -23.13 -10.95 0.55
CA ARG A 55 -23.58 -12.34 0.32
C ARG A 55 -22.57 -13.06 -0.59
N LEU A 56 -22.67 -14.39 -0.66
CA LEU A 56 -21.83 -15.19 -1.55
C LEU A 56 -22.01 -14.81 -3.03
N SER A 57 -23.22 -14.42 -3.42
CA SER A 57 -23.51 -13.88 -4.76
C SER A 57 -22.72 -12.61 -5.06
N THR A 58 -22.66 -11.68 -4.11
CA THR A 58 -21.89 -10.43 -4.21
C THR A 58 -20.40 -10.71 -4.35
N ALA A 59 -19.85 -11.59 -3.51
CA ALA A 59 -18.44 -11.97 -3.61
C ALA A 59 -18.11 -12.55 -5.00
N ARG A 60 -19.00 -13.41 -5.53
CA ARG A 60 -18.86 -13.96 -6.89
C ARG A 60 -18.94 -12.87 -7.96
N ALA A 61 -19.88 -11.91 -7.81
CA ALA A 61 -20.03 -10.80 -8.75
C ALA A 61 -18.77 -9.92 -8.78
N LEU A 62 -18.21 -9.59 -7.61
CA LEU A 62 -16.95 -8.83 -7.49
C LEU A 62 -15.77 -9.55 -8.14
N VAL A 63 -15.59 -10.84 -7.88
CA VAL A 63 -14.56 -11.65 -8.54
C VAL A 63 -14.78 -11.69 -10.04
N GLY A 64 -16.03 -11.82 -10.51
CA GLY A 64 -16.39 -11.78 -11.92
C GLY A 64 -16.06 -10.42 -12.57
N LEU A 65 -16.35 -9.31 -11.89
CA LEU A 65 -16.00 -7.97 -12.35
C LEU A 65 -14.49 -7.83 -12.58
N HIS A 66 -13.67 -8.17 -11.59
CA HIS A 66 -12.22 -8.08 -11.72
C HIS A 66 -11.65 -8.98 -12.82
N ARG A 67 -12.19 -10.20 -12.97
CA ARG A 67 -11.77 -11.11 -14.03
C ARG A 67 -12.08 -10.56 -15.42
N ARG A 68 -13.26 -9.96 -15.61
CA ARG A 68 -13.63 -9.32 -16.89
C ARG A 68 -12.73 -8.13 -17.19
N LEU A 69 -12.57 -7.21 -16.23
CA LEU A 69 -11.67 -6.06 -16.41
C LEU A 69 -10.25 -6.49 -16.77
N ARG A 70 -9.74 -7.53 -16.11
CA ARG A 70 -8.40 -8.06 -16.38
C ARG A 70 -8.27 -8.67 -17.79
N ALA A 71 -9.34 -9.27 -18.31
CA ALA A 71 -9.34 -9.83 -19.67
C ALA A 71 -9.37 -8.74 -20.76
N GLU A 72 -9.95 -7.59 -20.43
CA GLU A 72 -10.20 -6.51 -21.38
C GLU A 72 -9.17 -5.37 -21.30
N GLU A 73 -8.60 -5.14 -20.12
CA GLU A 73 -7.69 -4.02 -19.84
C GLU A 73 -6.40 -4.53 -19.18
N PRO A 74 -5.24 -4.47 -19.85
CA PRO A 74 -3.96 -4.92 -19.28
C PRO A 74 -3.61 -4.25 -17.96
N LEU A 75 -3.97 -2.96 -17.81
CA LEU A 75 -3.74 -2.17 -16.59
C LEU A 75 -4.55 -2.68 -15.37
N ALA A 76 -5.64 -3.44 -15.59
CA ALA A 76 -6.44 -4.00 -14.51
C ALA A 76 -5.69 -5.00 -13.62
N ARG A 77 -4.52 -5.49 -14.04
CA ARG A 77 -3.60 -6.27 -13.18
C ARG A 77 -3.06 -5.45 -12.00
N LYS A 78 -3.09 -4.13 -12.14
CA LYS A 78 -2.67 -3.17 -11.11
C LYS A 78 -3.81 -2.71 -10.21
N LEU A 79 -5.06 -3.10 -10.51
CA LEU A 79 -6.22 -2.70 -9.74
C LEU A 79 -6.39 -3.57 -8.50
N HIS A 80 -6.18 -2.97 -7.35
CA HIS A 80 -6.45 -3.55 -6.04
C HIS A 80 -7.66 -2.87 -5.42
N CYS A 81 -8.59 -3.64 -4.88
CA CYS A 81 -9.76 -3.07 -4.21
C CYS A 81 -10.15 -3.90 -2.98
N SER A 82 -10.26 -3.24 -1.83
CA SER A 82 -10.83 -3.82 -0.61
C SER A 82 -12.30 -3.42 -0.49
N TYR A 83 -13.16 -4.39 -0.15
CA TYR A 83 -14.61 -4.23 -0.07
C TYR A 83 -15.08 -4.27 1.38
N LEU A 84 -15.70 -3.20 1.84
CA LEU A 84 -16.16 -3.00 3.20
C LEU A 84 -17.68 -2.78 3.23
N THR A 85 -18.26 -2.82 4.44
CA THR A 85 -19.53 -2.19 4.75
C THR A 85 -19.32 -1.11 5.82
N PRO A 86 -20.26 -0.18 6.04
CA PRO A 86 -20.14 0.85 7.08
C PRO A 86 -19.81 0.25 8.47
N ALA A 87 -20.49 -0.81 8.88
CA ALA A 87 -20.21 -1.45 10.18
C ALA A 87 -18.85 -2.14 10.24
N THR A 88 -18.36 -2.67 9.12
CA THR A 88 -17.03 -3.32 9.09
C THR A 88 -15.89 -2.32 8.93
N ALA A 89 -16.15 -1.17 8.34
CA ALA A 89 -15.20 -0.09 8.17
C ALA A 89 -14.69 0.47 9.51
N ALA A 90 -15.56 0.54 10.52
CA ALA A 90 -15.22 0.99 11.86
C ALA A 90 -14.43 -0.04 12.69
N GLY A 91 -14.38 -1.32 12.28
CA GLY A 91 -13.77 -2.40 13.06
C GLY A 91 -12.25 -2.48 12.86
N ALA A 92 -11.48 -2.11 13.88
CA ALA A 92 -10.03 -2.27 13.86
C ALA A 92 -9.63 -3.75 13.67
N GLY A 93 -8.68 -4.01 12.76
CA GLY A 93 -8.11 -5.34 12.53
C GLY A 93 -9.01 -6.34 11.79
N ARG A 94 -10.22 -5.97 11.40
CA ARG A 94 -11.07 -6.84 10.57
C ARG A 94 -10.47 -7.04 9.18
N SER A 95 -10.50 -8.29 8.70
CA SER A 95 -10.09 -8.63 7.35
C SER A 95 -11.28 -8.57 6.39
N HIS A 96 -11.09 -7.88 5.27
CA HIS A 96 -12.09 -7.64 4.24
C HIS A 96 -11.78 -8.44 2.98
N LEU A 97 -12.81 -8.76 2.19
CA LEU A 97 -12.59 -9.26 0.85
C LEU A 97 -11.79 -8.22 0.08
N THR A 98 -10.68 -8.64 -0.49
CA THR A 98 -9.80 -7.77 -1.28
C THR A 98 -9.46 -8.50 -2.57
N TRP A 99 -9.56 -7.80 -3.69
CA TRP A 99 -8.93 -8.23 -4.92
C TRP A 99 -7.56 -7.59 -5.02
N ALA A 100 -6.52 -8.39 -5.08
CA ALA A 100 -5.16 -7.93 -5.29
C ALA A 100 -4.29 -9.08 -5.83
N HIS A 101 -3.19 -8.76 -6.52
CA HIS A 101 -2.27 -9.75 -7.07
C HIS A 101 -2.99 -10.85 -7.88
N ASP A 102 -3.90 -10.44 -8.75
CA ASP A 102 -4.66 -11.29 -9.65
C ASP A 102 -5.67 -12.26 -9.00
N GLY A 103 -5.99 -12.09 -7.72
CA GLY A 103 -6.92 -12.98 -7.04
C GLY A 103 -7.62 -12.38 -5.82
N PRO A 104 -8.69 -13.05 -5.36
CA PRO A 104 -9.36 -12.69 -4.12
C PRO A 104 -8.52 -13.15 -2.92
N MET A 105 -8.46 -12.29 -1.91
CA MET A 105 -7.82 -12.56 -0.63
C MET A 105 -8.55 -11.84 0.50
N ARG A 106 -8.04 -11.96 1.73
CA ARG A 106 -8.54 -11.17 2.86
C ARG A 106 -7.42 -10.32 3.43
N ARG A 107 -7.70 -9.02 3.57
CA ARG A 107 -6.76 -8.05 4.16
C ARG A 107 -7.47 -7.11 5.12
N PRO A 108 -6.81 -6.66 6.19
CA PRO A 108 -7.30 -5.56 7.00
C PRO A 108 -7.08 -4.22 6.26
N VAL A 109 -7.95 -3.26 6.52
CA VAL A 109 -7.67 -1.85 6.25
C VAL A 109 -6.87 -1.33 7.43
N THR A 110 -5.59 -1.05 7.17
CA THR A 110 -4.63 -0.70 8.22
C THR A 110 -4.82 0.73 8.74
N PRO A 111 -4.31 1.08 9.93
CA PRO A 111 -4.25 2.47 10.37
C PRO A 111 -3.56 3.40 9.38
N VAL A 112 -2.52 2.93 8.67
CA VAL A 112 -1.85 3.70 7.61
C VAL A 112 -2.82 3.99 6.47
N THR A 113 -3.53 2.97 5.96
CA THR A 113 -4.51 3.15 4.87
C THR A 113 -5.64 4.10 5.28
N ARG A 114 -6.17 3.98 6.51
CA ARG A 114 -7.20 4.88 7.03
C ARG A 114 -6.67 6.31 7.12
N CYS A 115 -5.45 6.49 7.62
CA CYS A 115 -4.80 7.80 7.69
C CYS A 115 -4.58 8.40 6.28
N GLU A 116 -4.13 7.61 5.30
CA GLU A 116 -4.02 8.03 3.90
C GLU A 116 -5.36 8.54 3.36
N LEU A 117 -6.45 7.81 3.60
CA LEU A 117 -7.79 8.19 3.14
C LEU A 117 -8.25 9.52 3.73
N HIS A 118 -8.01 9.76 5.03
CA HIS A 118 -8.36 11.02 5.69
C HIS A 118 -7.45 12.20 5.30
N THR A 119 -6.18 11.93 4.93
CA THR A 119 -5.22 13.00 4.66
C THR A 119 -5.25 13.47 3.21
N PHE A 120 -5.31 12.53 2.27
CA PHE A 120 -5.26 12.81 0.84
C PHE A 120 -6.09 11.84 -0.02
N GLY A 121 -6.98 11.05 0.59
CA GLY A 121 -7.85 10.12 -0.12
C GLY A 121 -8.67 10.84 -1.19
N ARG A 122 -8.77 10.23 -2.38
CA ARG A 122 -9.56 10.77 -3.49
C ARG A 122 -10.90 10.05 -3.57
N VAL A 123 -11.99 10.81 -3.42
CA VAL A 123 -13.35 10.28 -3.64
C VAL A 123 -13.57 10.09 -5.13
N LEU A 124 -13.83 8.86 -5.53
CA LEU A 124 -14.18 8.47 -6.91
C LEU A 124 -15.69 8.36 -7.08
N HIS A 125 -16.40 7.96 -6.00
CA HIS A 125 -17.87 7.85 -5.99
C HIS A 125 -18.40 7.98 -4.57
N GLY A 126 -19.60 8.56 -4.42
CA GLY A 126 -20.39 8.57 -3.20
C GLY A 126 -19.83 9.43 -2.07
N ARG A 127 -19.97 8.94 -0.83
CA ARG A 127 -19.65 9.68 0.40
C ARG A 127 -18.15 9.75 0.66
N PRO A 128 -17.64 10.83 1.26
CA PRO A 128 -16.24 10.94 1.66
C PRO A 128 -15.90 10.01 2.86
N PRO A 129 -14.60 9.74 3.09
CA PRO A 129 -14.17 8.83 4.18
C PRO A 129 -14.61 9.27 5.57
N GLU A 130 -14.65 10.56 5.87
CA GLU A 130 -14.92 11.14 7.19
C GLU A 130 -16.27 10.70 7.79
N GLY A 131 -17.24 10.43 6.94
CA GLY A 131 -18.59 9.99 7.37
C GLY A 131 -18.72 8.48 7.57
N LEU A 132 -17.70 7.69 7.19
CA LEU A 132 -17.75 6.23 7.16
C LEU A 132 -16.59 5.54 7.88
N LEU A 133 -15.44 6.19 7.93
CA LEU A 133 -14.25 5.69 8.62
C LEU A 133 -13.95 6.55 9.84
N PRO A 134 -13.72 5.95 11.01
CA PRO A 134 -13.27 6.71 12.17
C PRO A 134 -11.86 7.26 11.92
N PRO A 135 -11.53 8.46 12.44
CA PRO A 135 -10.18 8.99 12.37
C PRO A 135 -9.18 8.07 13.08
N VAL A 136 -7.92 8.15 12.69
CA VAL A 136 -6.84 7.37 13.29
C VAL A 136 -6.12 8.22 14.31
N PRO A 137 -6.20 7.92 15.62
CA PRO A 137 -5.38 8.59 16.62
C PRO A 137 -3.89 8.40 16.32
N GLY A 138 -3.08 9.44 16.54
CA GLY A 138 -1.63 9.36 16.31
C GLY A 138 -0.95 8.25 17.11
N SER A 139 -1.47 7.92 18.29
CA SER A 139 -1.00 6.78 19.09
C SER A 139 -1.27 5.43 18.43
N GLU A 140 -2.47 5.25 17.82
CA GLU A 140 -2.83 4.03 17.08
C GLU A 140 -1.93 3.85 15.84
N LEU A 141 -1.73 4.93 15.06
CA LEU A 141 -0.85 4.91 13.90
C LEU A 141 0.59 4.56 14.29
N ARG A 142 1.12 5.21 15.33
CA ARG A 142 2.47 4.95 15.87
C ARG A 142 2.62 3.50 16.33
N ALA A 143 1.69 3.00 17.13
CA ALA A 143 1.71 1.62 17.62
C ALA A 143 1.67 0.60 16.48
N PHE A 144 0.84 0.85 15.45
CA PHE A 144 0.80 0.01 14.26
C PHE A 144 2.15 0.00 13.53
N VAL A 145 2.73 1.18 13.25
CA VAL A 145 3.99 1.29 12.51
C VAL A 145 5.13 0.61 13.24
N VAL A 146 5.25 0.80 14.57
CA VAL A 146 6.28 0.11 15.38
C VAL A 146 6.10 -1.40 15.33
N ARG A 147 4.87 -1.89 15.49
CA ARG A 147 4.57 -3.33 15.44
C ARG A 147 4.88 -3.91 14.07
N ASP A 148 4.51 -3.25 12.97
CA ASP A 148 4.78 -3.69 11.60
C ASP A 148 6.30 -3.81 11.34
N GLN A 149 7.08 -2.82 11.78
CA GLN A 149 8.53 -2.88 11.68
C GLN A 149 9.12 -4.04 12.49
N LYS A 150 8.66 -4.23 13.73
CA LYS A 150 9.16 -5.25 14.66
C LYS A 150 8.75 -6.67 14.27
N GLU A 151 7.47 -6.87 13.92
CA GLU A 151 6.89 -8.22 13.82
C GLU A 151 6.86 -8.75 12.37
N PHE A 152 6.86 -7.87 11.37
CA PHE A 152 6.88 -8.27 9.97
C PHE A 152 8.22 -8.01 9.30
N TRP A 153 8.67 -6.76 9.27
CA TRP A 153 9.87 -6.39 8.51
C TRP A 153 11.17 -6.92 9.12
N ARG A 154 11.33 -6.80 10.44
CA ARG A 154 12.56 -7.27 11.10
C ARG A 154 12.81 -8.78 10.90
N PRO A 155 11.83 -9.69 11.12
CA PRO A 155 12.02 -11.11 10.79
C PRO A 155 12.19 -11.39 9.29
N ALA A 156 11.62 -10.56 8.41
CA ALA A 156 11.81 -10.70 6.97
C ALA A 156 13.25 -10.45 6.55
N VAL A 157 13.99 -9.55 7.23
CA VAL A 157 15.41 -9.28 6.96
C VAL A 157 16.25 -10.57 7.02
N ASP A 158 15.92 -11.49 7.93
CA ASP A 158 16.68 -12.73 8.12
C ASP A 158 16.42 -13.78 7.03
N LYS A 159 15.37 -13.58 6.20
CA LYS A 159 15.00 -14.49 5.11
C LYS A 159 15.71 -14.10 3.81
N ALA A 160 17.01 -14.39 3.69
CA ALA A 160 17.90 -13.92 2.62
C ALA A 160 17.33 -14.03 1.20
N ARG A 161 16.64 -15.13 0.85
CA ARG A 161 16.10 -15.34 -0.50
C ARG A 161 14.97 -14.37 -0.89
N LEU A 162 14.26 -13.75 0.06
CA LEU A 162 13.24 -12.75 -0.24
C LEU A 162 13.88 -11.52 -0.89
N TRP A 163 15.01 -11.11 -0.38
CA TRP A 163 15.73 -9.90 -0.78
C TRP A 163 16.44 -10.00 -2.14
N ARG A 164 16.44 -11.17 -2.76
CA ARG A 164 16.84 -11.33 -4.17
C ARG A 164 15.77 -10.84 -5.15
N GLN A 165 14.54 -10.60 -4.67
CA GLN A 165 13.43 -10.11 -5.46
C GLN A 165 13.30 -8.59 -5.33
N ASP A 166 13.17 -7.90 -6.45
CA ASP A 166 13.04 -6.44 -6.52
C ASP A 166 11.94 -5.90 -5.59
N VAL A 167 10.79 -6.57 -5.58
CA VAL A 167 9.65 -6.16 -4.77
C VAL A 167 9.97 -6.09 -3.28
N TRP A 168 10.78 -7.01 -2.74
CA TRP A 168 11.15 -7.01 -1.33
C TRP A 168 12.15 -5.90 -0.99
N ILE A 169 13.11 -5.64 -1.90
CA ILE A 169 14.05 -4.54 -1.75
C ILE A 169 13.30 -3.20 -1.77
N ASP A 170 12.45 -2.99 -2.77
CA ASP A 170 11.69 -1.75 -2.93
C ASP A 170 10.77 -1.52 -1.73
N LEU A 171 9.93 -2.53 -1.40
CA LEU A 171 8.96 -2.38 -0.32
C LEU A 171 9.63 -2.23 1.04
N GLY A 172 10.62 -3.06 1.37
CA GLY A 172 11.27 -3.03 2.68
C GLY A 172 11.99 -1.71 2.92
N THR A 173 12.77 -1.26 1.94
CA THR A 173 13.57 -0.03 2.06
C THR A 173 12.67 1.21 2.13
N ILE A 174 11.69 1.32 1.22
CA ILE A 174 10.74 2.44 1.19
C ILE A 174 9.85 2.45 2.44
N THR A 175 9.36 1.27 2.88
CA THR A 175 8.51 1.19 4.08
C THR A 175 9.27 1.59 5.34
N HIS A 176 10.56 1.24 5.47
CA HIS A 176 11.38 1.70 6.57
C HIS A 176 11.52 3.23 6.61
N ALA A 177 11.79 3.88 5.47
CA ALA A 177 11.86 5.34 5.40
C ALA A 177 10.52 6.00 5.73
N ARG A 178 9.42 5.48 5.19
CA ARG A 178 8.05 5.95 5.50
C ARG A 178 7.72 5.77 6.98
N ALA A 179 8.06 4.63 7.57
CA ALA A 179 7.91 4.38 9.01
C ALA A 179 8.70 5.39 9.84
N THR A 180 9.94 5.69 9.45
CA THR A 180 10.79 6.67 10.11
C THR A 180 10.17 8.06 10.08
N ALA A 181 9.70 8.54 8.94
CA ALA A 181 9.01 9.84 8.82
C ALA A 181 7.72 9.87 9.67
N THR A 182 6.91 8.81 9.61
CA THR A 182 5.67 8.73 10.41
C THR A 182 5.95 8.77 11.91
N LEU A 183 6.98 8.06 12.38
CA LEU A 183 7.31 8.03 13.82
C LEU A 183 7.97 9.31 14.31
N ARG A 184 8.81 9.96 13.50
CA ARG A 184 9.51 11.21 13.85
C ARG A 184 8.62 12.45 13.75
N GLU A 185 7.83 12.53 12.66
CA GLU A 185 7.15 13.75 12.25
C GLU A 185 5.62 13.65 12.32
N GLY A 186 5.08 12.44 12.53
CA GLY A 186 3.63 12.20 12.55
C GLY A 186 2.95 12.29 11.19
N ARG A 187 3.70 12.38 10.08
CA ARG A 187 3.16 12.54 8.71
C ARG A 187 3.42 11.32 7.85
N LEU A 188 2.52 11.08 6.90
CA LEU A 188 2.73 10.12 5.82
C LEU A 188 3.48 10.80 4.68
N ILE A 189 4.40 10.05 4.06
CA ILE A 189 5.18 10.50 2.90
C ILE A 189 4.97 9.58 1.71
N THR A 190 5.17 10.10 0.52
CA THR A 190 5.15 9.36 -0.75
C THR A 190 6.34 8.41 -0.86
N LYS A 191 6.34 7.52 -1.86
CA LYS A 191 7.50 6.67 -2.13
C LYS A 191 8.68 7.47 -2.67
N ARG A 192 8.40 8.58 -3.39
CA ARG A 192 9.44 9.52 -3.87
C ARG A 192 10.14 10.17 -2.70
N GLU A 193 9.39 10.81 -1.79
CA GLU A 193 9.95 11.43 -0.59
C GLU A 193 10.71 10.42 0.29
N ALA A 194 10.24 9.16 0.35
CA ALA A 194 10.95 8.12 1.07
C ALA A 194 12.32 7.80 0.46
N LEU A 195 12.43 7.76 -0.88
CA LEU A 195 13.71 7.57 -1.56
C LEU A 195 14.65 8.76 -1.35
N ASP A 196 14.12 9.98 -1.35
CA ASP A 196 14.91 11.19 -1.06
C ASP A 196 15.43 11.22 0.40
N LEU A 197 14.68 10.62 1.33
CA LEU A 197 15.04 10.54 2.74
C LEU A 197 16.11 9.47 3.03
N LEU A 198 16.12 8.37 2.28
CA LEU A 198 16.95 7.18 2.54
C LEU A 198 18.46 7.44 2.66
N PRO A 199 19.10 8.28 1.83
CA PRO A 199 20.53 8.60 1.98
C PRO A 199 20.85 9.19 3.35
N GLY A 200 20.00 10.11 3.83
CA GLY A 200 20.12 10.72 5.17
C GLY A 200 19.89 9.73 6.33
N LEU A 201 19.29 8.58 6.05
CA LEU A 201 19.12 7.48 7.00
C LEU A 201 20.27 6.44 6.93
N GLY A 202 21.28 6.66 6.09
CA GLY A 202 22.42 5.77 5.91
C GLY A 202 22.17 4.58 4.97
N ALA A 203 21.10 4.61 4.17
CA ALA A 203 20.87 3.58 3.16
C ALA A 203 21.98 3.58 2.10
N PRO A 204 22.39 2.41 1.59
CA PRO A 204 23.41 2.34 0.53
C PRO A 204 22.92 3.06 -0.74
N GLN A 205 23.67 4.07 -1.20
CA GLN A 205 23.27 4.92 -2.32
C GLN A 205 23.00 4.13 -3.60
N ASP A 206 23.82 3.15 -3.92
CA ASP A 206 23.65 2.29 -5.08
C ASP A 206 22.34 1.46 -5.06
N VAL A 207 21.86 1.10 -3.86
CA VAL A 207 20.54 0.46 -3.70
C VAL A 207 19.43 1.48 -3.92
N VAL A 208 19.56 2.68 -3.37
CA VAL A 208 18.56 3.76 -3.55
C VAL A 208 18.44 4.14 -5.03
N ASP A 209 19.59 4.28 -5.73
CA ASP A 209 19.63 4.60 -7.16
C ASP A 209 18.99 3.48 -8.00
N ASP A 210 19.24 2.23 -7.66
CA ASP A 210 18.66 1.08 -8.33
C ASP A 210 17.12 1.03 -8.16
N ILE A 211 16.61 1.29 -6.95
CA ILE A 211 15.16 1.39 -6.71
C ILE A 211 14.56 2.57 -7.50
N THR A 212 15.23 3.72 -7.48
CA THR A 212 14.78 4.94 -8.17
C THR A 212 14.65 4.69 -9.66
N ARG A 213 15.67 4.08 -10.26
CA ARG A 213 15.66 3.72 -11.68
C ARG A 213 14.51 2.78 -12.03
N ARG A 214 14.31 1.70 -11.29
CA ARG A 214 13.22 0.76 -11.54
C ARG A 214 11.84 1.39 -11.42
N ARG A 215 11.67 2.36 -10.53
CA ARG A 215 10.37 2.99 -10.28
C ARG A 215 10.05 4.15 -11.20
N TYR A 216 11.04 4.93 -11.60
CA TYR A 216 10.82 6.24 -12.25
C TYR A 216 11.47 6.38 -13.61
N GLU A 217 12.38 5.48 -13.97
CA GLU A 217 13.08 5.46 -15.25
C GLU A 217 12.79 4.16 -16.01
N GLU A 218 13.42 3.94 -17.14
CA GLU A 218 13.31 2.69 -17.88
C GLU A 218 14.07 1.57 -17.15
N PRO A 219 13.38 0.46 -16.75
CA PRO A 219 14.02 -0.63 -16.05
C PRO A 219 14.94 -1.41 -17.00
N ALA A 220 16.20 -1.57 -16.60
CA ALA A 220 17.11 -2.51 -17.24
C ALA A 220 17.26 -3.79 -16.39
N PRO A 221 17.42 -4.96 -17.01
CA PRO A 221 17.68 -6.19 -16.26
C PRO A 221 18.92 -6.06 -15.38
N ALA A 222 18.79 -6.46 -14.11
CA ALA A 222 19.93 -6.46 -13.20
C ALA A 222 20.86 -7.65 -13.50
N ALA A 223 22.17 -7.41 -13.50
CA ALA A 223 23.15 -8.48 -13.58
C ALA A 223 23.04 -9.41 -12.33
N PRO A 224 23.19 -10.74 -12.47
CA PRO A 224 23.09 -11.68 -11.35
C PRO A 224 23.97 -11.30 -10.14
N ALA A 225 25.23 -10.92 -10.40
CA ALA A 225 26.17 -10.47 -9.35
C ALA A 225 25.67 -9.22 -8.59
N TRP A 226 24.92 -8.34 -9.26
CA TRP A 226 24.30 -7.18 -8.63
C TRP A 226 23.11 -7.60 -7.76
N THR A 227 22.31 -8.54 -8.21
CA THR A 227 21.16 -9.06 -7.44
C THR A 227 21.56 -9.57 -6.06
N ASP A 228 22.62 -10.36 -5.97
CA ASP A 228 23.10 -10.90 -4.69
C ASP A 228 23.72 -9.81 -3.81
N ARG A 229 24.60 -8.98 -4.37
CA ARG A 229 25.22 -7.86 -3.65
C ARG A 229 24.19 -6.85 -3.13
N ARG A 230 23.20 -6.52 -3.94
CA ARG A 230 22.11 -5.62 -3.56
C ARG A 230 21.30 -6.18 -2.40
N ALA A 231 20.95 -7.47 -2.46
CA ALA A 231 20.21 -8.17 -1.40
C ALA A 231 20.98 -8.12 -0.07
N GLU A 232 22.28 -8.39 -0.09
CA GLU A 232 23.14 -8.35 1.09
C GLU A 232 23.22 -6.93 1.67
N ARG A 233 23.53 -5.92 0.83
CA ARG A 233 23.61 -4.53 1.26
C ARG A 233 22.31 -4.02 1.86
N THR A 234 21.17 -4.36 1.24
CA THR A 234 19.86 -3.97 1.76
C THR A 234 19.60 -4.57 3.14
N ARG A 235 19.86 -5.87 3.33
CA ARG A 235 19.67 -6.54 4.61
C ARG A 235 20.59 -6.02 5.70
N SER A 236 21.87 -5.81 5.37
CA SER A 236 22.87 -5.27 6.31
C SER A 236 22.51 -3.86 6.78
N TYR A 237 21.83 -3.07 5.95
CA TYR A 237 21.29 -1.76 6.31
C TYR A 237 20.01 -1.89 7.14
N LEU A 238 19.00 -2.61 6.62
CA LEU A 238 17.65 -2.63 7.21
C LEU A 238 17.60 -3.27 8.59
N GLY A 239 18.36 -4.31 8.87
CA GLY A 239 18.34 -4.98 10.17
C GLY A 239 18.62 -4.01 11.32
N PRO A 240 19.82 -3.43 11.40
CA PRO A 240 20.14 -2.45 12.44
C PRO A 240 19.27 -1.21 12.43
N ALA A 241 18.85 -0.74 11.24
CA ALA A 241 18.01 0.45 11.10
C ALA A 241 16.61 0.23 11.70
N ILE A 242 16.00 -0.93 11.47
CA ILE A 242 14.72 -1.31 12.08
C ILE A 242 14.87 -1.50 13.57
N ASP A 243 15.93 -2.18 14.04
CA ASP A 243 16.16 -2.40 15.47
C ASP A 243 16.30 -1.06 16.21
N SER A 244 17.04 -0.10 15.64
CA SER A 244 17.20 1.25 16.19
C SER A 244 15.87 2.02 16.21
N LEU A 245 15.08 1.95 15.15
CA LEU A 245 13.78 2.60 15.06
C LEU A 245 12.81 2.05 16.11
N VAL A 246 12.75 0.72 16.23
CA VAL A 246 11.89 0.05 17.22
C VAL A 246 12.33 0.36 18.64
N ALA A 247 13.64 0.42 18.94
CA ALA A 247 14.14 0.80 20.24
C ALA A 247 13.76 2.23 20.62
N ALA A 248 13.84 3.17 19.66
CA ALA A 248 13.53 4.57 19.89
C ALA A 248 12.04 4.85 20.16
N TYR A 249 11.13 4.08 19.54
CA TYR A 249 9.70 4.37 19.57
C TYR A 249 8.82 3.27 20.19
N GLY A 250 9.37 2.08 20.44
CA GLY A 250 8.61 0.92 20.94
C GLY A 250 8.23 1.01 22.42
N THR A 251 8.91 1.81 23.23
CA THR A 251 8.64 1.99 24.66
C THR A 251 7.49 2.97 24.96
N ALA A 252 7.16 3.84 24.00
CA ALA A 252 6.11 4.85 24.16
C ALA A 252 4.66 4.28 24.16
N THR A 253 4.49 2.97 23.99
CA THR A 253 3.17 2.30 23.88
C THR A 253 2.65 1.78 25.23
N ARG A 254 3.33 2.04 26.36
CA ARG A 254 2.99 1.53 27.71
C ARG A 254 2.39 2.57 28.66
N ALA A 255 1.92 3.70 28.15
CA ALA A 255 1.24 4.70 28.97
C ALA A 255 -0.22 4.88 28.53
#